data_6a293d72380d516dbfc12b9a8c374e11
#
_entry.id   6a293d72380d516dbfc12b9a8c374e11
#
_cell.length_a   1.000
_cell.length_b   1.000
_cell.length_c   1.000
_cell.angle_alpha   90.00
_cell.angle_beta   90.00
_cell.angle_gamma   90.00
#
_symmetry.space_group_name_H-M   'P 1'
#
loop_
_entity.id
_entity.type
_entity.pdbx_description
1 polymer ?
#
loop_
_entity_poly.entity_id
_entity_poly.type
_entity_poly.pdbx_seq_one_letter_code
_entity_poly.pdbx_strand_id
1 'polypeptide(L)'
;ATEKGGSAYVFHADTEGMNFRRAFVDAGFHLSGCCIWVKNSLVLGRSPYQWQHEPVLFGWLGKGKHRWYADRKQTTVWNFDKPRKNSDHPTSKPLDLLAYPIGNSTQANAIVLDTFAGSGSTLMACEAIDRICYSMELDEKYASVILRRYAQHTGDAAGITCLRGGKEYTYLDLVREVEREGK
;
A
#
# COMPACT_ATOMS: atom_id res chain seq x y z
N ALA A 1 15.44 -1.34 -6.73
CA ALA A 1 14.62 -0.14 -6.78
C ALA A 1 14.75 0.71 -5.50
N THR A 2 14.94 0.09 -4.33
CA THR A 2 15.10 0.81 -3.06
C THR A 2 16.53 1.31 -2.90
N GLU A 3 16.71 2.58 -2.61
CA GLU A 3 18.04 3.17 -2.33
C GLU A 3 18.52 2.84 -0.92
N LYS A 4 19.84 2.94 -0.68
CA LYS A 4 20.45 2.69 0.62
C LYS A 4 19.86 3.63 1.68
N GLY A 5 19.40 3.05 2.80
CA GLY A 5 18.70 3.76 3.88
C GLY A 5 17.21 4.02 3.61
N GLY A 6 16.70 3.62 2.44
CA GLY A 6 15.27 3.64 2.14
C GLY A 6 14.52 2.65 3.00
N SER A 7 13.40 3.09 3.60
CA SER A 7 12.58 2.29 4.50
C SER A 7 11.72 1.29 3.74
N ALA A 8 11.45 0.15 4.37
CA ALA A 8 10.53 -0.86 3.88
C ALA A 8 9.56 -1.29 4.98
N TYR A 9 8.29 -1.40 4.60
CA TYR A 9 7.20 -1.88 5.44
C TYR A 9 6.51 -3.04 4.74
N VAL A 10 6.50 -4.24 5.36
CA VAL A 10 5.95 -5.43 4.74
C VAL A 10 4.84 -6.00 5.62
N PHE A 11 3.60 -5.79 5.17
CA PHE A 11 2.42 -6.41 5.76
C PHE A 11 2.38 -7.88 5.37
N HIS A 12 2.16 -8.77 6.33
CA HIS A 12 2.12 -10.20 6.06
C HIS A 12 1.15 -10.94 6.99
N ALA A 13 0.77 -12.16 6.62
CA ALA A 13 0.09 -13.05 7.54
C ALA A 13 1.04 -13.51 8.65
N ASP A 14 0.60 -13.51 9.89
CA ASP A 14 1.44 -13.90 11.03
C ASP A 14 1.97 -15.33 10.90
N THR A 15 1.16 -16.24 10.37
CA THR A 15 1.55 -17.65 10.10
C THR A 15 2.76 -17.78 9.18
N GLU A 16 3.02 -16.78 8.33
CA GLU A 16 4.15 -16.73 7.40
C GLU A 16 5.33 -15.88 7.93
N GLY A 17 5.25 -15.44 9.18
CA GLY A 17 6.19 -14.50 9.76
C GLY A 17 7.67 -14.91 9.66
N MET A 18 7.99 -16.21 9.78
CA MET A 18 9.35 -16.72 9.61
C MET A 18 9.85 -16.54 8.18
N ASN A 19 9.03 -16.87 7.19
CA ASN A 19 9.36 -16.78 5.76
C ASN A 19 9.57 -15.32 5.36
N PHE A 20 8.68 -14.43 5.78
CA PHE A 20 8.79 -13.00 5.50
C PHE A 20 10.02 -12.36 6.16
N ARG A 21 10.33 -12.70 7.43
CA ARG A 21 11.54 -12.19 8.11
C ARG A 21 12.80 -12.64 7.41
N ARG A 22 12.87 -13.92 7.02
CA ARG A 22 14.01 -14.47 6.29
C ARG A 22 14.18 -13.77 4.94
N ALA A 23 13.13 -13.70 4.13
CA ALA A 23 13.16 -13.05 2.83
C ALA A 23 13.57 -11.56 2.93
N PHE A 24 13.10 -10.86 3.97
CA PHE A 24 13.44 -9.47 4.24
C PHE A 24 14.96 -9.28 4.46
N VAL A 25 15.55 -10.16 5.27
CA VAL A 25 16.98 -10.12 5.57
C VAL A 25 17.81 -10.59 4.38
N ASP A 26 17.40 -11.66 3.70
CA ASP A 26 18.08 -12.22 2.51
C ASP A 26 18.10 -11.21 1.35
N ALA A 27 17.07 -10.35 1.25
CA ALA A 27 17.02 -9.24 0.29
C ALA A 27 17.94 -8.05 0.66
N GLY A 28 18.69 -8.14 1.75
CA GLY A 28 19.66 -7.12 2.18
C GLY A 28 19.09 -6.01 3.06
N PHE A 29 17.86 -6.14 3.50
CA PHE A 29 17.27 -5.18 4.44
C PHE A 29 17.70 -5.46 5.88
N HIS A 30 18.01 -4.41 6.60
CA HIS A 30 18.15 -4.45 8.05
C HIS A 30 16.76 -4.51 8.68
N LEU A 31 16.44 -5.62 9.35
CA LEU A 31 15.18 -5.76 10.08
C LEU A 31 15.29 -5.03 11.42
N SER A 32 14.61 -3.91 11.55
CA SER A 32 14.59 -3.09 12.77
C SER A 32 13.55 -3.55 13.77
N GLY A 33 12.38 -3.97 13.29
CA GLY A 33 11.31 -4.39 14.17
C GLY A 33 10.08 -4.94 13.42
N CYS A 34 9.08 -5.28 14.21
CA CYS A 34 7.78 -5.68 13.73
C CYS A 34 6.73 -4.78 14.38
N CYS A 35 6.03 -4.01 13.56
CA CYS A 35 4.88 -3.23 14.00
C CYS A 35 3.62 -4.10 13.91
N ILE A 36 2.62 -3.78 14.70
CA ILE A 36 1.36 -4.54 14.79
C ILE A 36 0.20 -3.60 14.50
N TRP A 37 -0.46 -3.80 13.38
CA TRP A 37 -1.72 -3.14 13.13
C TRP A 37 -2.84 -3.85 13.87
N VAL A 38 -3.42 -3.18 14.87
CA VAL A 38 -4.57 -3.66 15.63
C VAL A 38 -5.85 -3.18 14.95
N LYS A 39 -6.75 -4.13 14.65
CA LYS A 39 -8.04 -3.87 14.01
C LYS A 39 -9.13 -3.66 15.06
N ASN A 40 -10.15 -2.88 14.74
CA ASN A 40 -11.33 -2.67 15.56
C ASN A 40 -12.27 -3.90 15.65
N SER A 41 -12.05 -4.92 14.82
CA SER A 41 -12.83 -6.15 14.81
C SER A 41 -11.96 -7.37 14.52
N LEU A 42 -12.30 -8.49 15.14
CA LEU A 42 -11.66 -9.77 14.87
C LEU A 42 -12.07 -10.32 13.49
N VAL A 43 -11.26 -11.24 12.99
CA VAL A 43 -11.54 -12.04 11.79
C VAL A 43 -11.76 -13.48 12.24
N LEU A 44 -12.97 -14.00 12.05
CA LEU A 44 -13.30 -15.38 12.39
C LEU A 44 -12.47 -16.35 11.55
N GLY A 45 -11.84 -17.30 12.19
CA GLY A 45 -11.04 -18.36 11.64
C GLY A 45 -11.23 -19.68 12.41
N ARG A 46 -10.50 -20.70 12.01
CA ARG A 46 -10.56 -22.04 12.64
C ARG A 46 -9.69 -22.14 13.92
N SER A 47 -8.84 -21.14 14.18
CA SER A 47 -7.99 -21.09 15.36
C SER A 47 -8.83 -20.82 16.62
N PRO A 48 -8.46 -21.35 17.82
CA PRO A 48 -9.06 -20.96 19.09
C PRO A 48 -8.99 -19.47 19.38
N TYR A 49 -7.86 -18.83 19.01
CA TYR A 49 -7.70 -17.36 19.06
C TYR A 49 -8.01 -16.75 17.71
N GLN A 50 -8.88 -15.74 17.70
CA GLN A 50 -9.27 -15.05 16.50
C GLN A 50 -8.32 -13.90 16.19
N TRP A 51 -7.99 -13.75 14.91
CA TRP A 51 -7.05 -12.72 14.44
C TRP A 51 -7.68 -11.33 14.54
N GLN A 52 -7.05 -10.44 15.29
CA GLN A 52 -7.44 -9.03 15.42
C GLN A 52 -6.28 -8.09 15.05
N HIS A 53 -5.21 -8.61 14.50
CA HIS A 53 -4.05 -7.83 14.11
C HIS A 53 -3.44 -8.31 12.80
N GLU A 54 -2.60 -7.47 12.22
CA GLU A 54 -1.65 -7.84 11.16
C GLU A 54 -0.25 -7.35 11.53
N PRO A 55 0.78 -8.20 11.44
CA PRO A 55 2.16 -7.80 11.62
C PRO A 55 2.67 -7.07 10.38
N VAL A 56 3.58 -6.11 10.62
CA VAL A 56 4.22 -5.29 9.59
C VAL A 56 5.72 -5.25 9.88
N LEU A 57 6.52 -5.92 9.08
CA LEU A 57 7.98 -5.81 9.22
C LEU A 57 8.41 -4.39 8.87
N PHE A 58 9.28 -3.82 9.68
CA PHE A 58 9.90 -2.53 9.47
C PHE A 58 11.41 -2.64 9.44
N GLY A 59 12.01 -1.97 8.47
CA GLY A 59 13.45 -1.86 8.35
C GLY A 59 13.85 -0.98 7.18
N TRP A 60 15.12 -1.04 6.78
CA TRP A 60 15.69 -0.24 5.69
C TRP A 60 16.78 -0.99 4.94
N LEU A 61 17.03 -0.60 3.70
CA LEU A 61 18.04 -1.23 2.88
C LEU A 61 19.46 -0.91 3.37
N GLY A 62 20.24 -1.96 3.62
CA GLY A 62 21.63 -1.88 4.06
C GLY A 62 21.80 -1.58 5.55
N LYS A 63 23.06 -1.28 5.96
CA LYS A 63 23.41 -0.96 7.35
C LYS A 63 23.63 0.55 7.51
N GLY A 64 23.37 1.08 8.70
CA GLY A 64 23.67 2.45 9.08
C GLY A 64 22.45 3.36 9.13
N LYS A 65 22.63 4.62 8.71
CA LYS A 65 21.56 5.63 8.80
C LYS A 65 20.39 5.29 7.88
N HIS A 66 19.19 5.48 8.40
CA HIS A 66 17.93 5.39 7.68
C HIS A 66 17.21 6.74 7.72
N ARG A 67 16.21 6.90 6.88
CA ARG A 67 15.38 8.10 6.84
C ARG A 67 14.27 7.99 7.85
N TRP A 68 14.18 8.98 8.74
CA TRP A 68 13.13 9.10 9.74
C TRP A 68 12.82 10.57 9.96
N TYR A 69 11.58 10.96 9.76
CA TYR A 69 11.12 12.35 9.79
C TYR A 69 10.11 12.63 10.91
N ALA A 70 9.64 11.57 11.57
CA ALA A 70 8.80 11.70 12.76
C ALA A 70 9.65 11.88 14.03
N ASP A 71 8.97 12.11 15.15
CA ASP A 71 9.59 12.13 16.47
C ASP A 71 9.93 10.70 16.98
N ARG A 72 10.45 10.63 18.21
CA ARG A 72 10.81 9.35 18.87
C ARG A 72 9.69 8.77 19.73
N LYS A 73 8.47 9.28 19.63
CA LYS A 73 7.29 8.81 20.37
C LYS A 73 6.45 7.81 19.58
N GLN A 74 6.83 7.55 18.33
CA GLN A 74 6.14 6.57 17.49
C GLN A 74 6.31 5.16 18.06
N THR A 75 5.23 4.39 18.09
CA THR A 75 5.19 3.05 18.70
C THR A 75 5.02 1.96 17.68
N THR A 76 5.29 0.72 18.07
CA THR A 76 5.09 -0.46 17.23
C THR A 76 3.65 -0.96 17.23
N VAL A 77 2.76 -0.40 18.05
CA VAL A 77 1.33 -0.77 18.08
C VAL A 77 0.53 0.33 17.39
N TRP A 78 -0.15 -0.05 16.29
CA TRP A 78 -0.89 0.85 15.42
C TRP A 78 -2.38 0.56 15.49
N ASN A 79 -3.15 1.45 16.06
CA ASN A 79 -4.61 1.33 16.19
C ASN A 79 -5.27 2.11 15.06
N PHE A 80 -5.69 1.39 14.00
CA PHE A 80 -6.42 1.96 12.87
C PHE A 80 -7.63 1.08 12.58
N ASP A 81 -8.79 1.70 12.52
CA ASP A 81 -10.03 1.01 12.25
C ASP A 81 -10.04 0.42 10.84
N LYS A 82 -10.41 -0.85 10.74
CA LYS A 82 -10.66 -1.47 9.44
C LYS A 82 -11.87 -0.78 8.79
N PRO A 83 -11.78 -0.34 7.52
CA PRO A 83 -12.92 0.22 6.83
C PRO A 83 -14.12 -0.76 6.86
N ARG A 84 -15.33 -0.23 7.04
CA ARG A 84 -16.54 -1.03 6.87
C ARG A 84 -16.54 -1.60 5.45
N LYS A 85 -16.99 -2.86 5.28
CA LYS A 85 -17.07 -3.52 3.96
C LYS A 85 -17.81 -2.59 2.98
N ASN A 86 -17.06 -2.05 2.01
CA ASN A 86 -17.65 -1.55 0.78
C ASN A 86 -17.75 -2.71 -0.20
N SER A 87 -18.81 -2.75 -0.98
CA SER A 87 -19.08 -3.78 -1.99
C SER A 87 -17.93 -3.98 -2.98
N ASP A 88 -17.14 -2.95 -3.20
CA ASP A 88 -16.09 -2.94 -4.23
C ASP A 88 -14.74 -3.52 -3.78
N HIS A 89 -14.44 -3.58 -2.46
CA HIS A 89 -13.13 -4.06 -1.97
C HIS A 89 -13.16 -4.62 -0.55
N PRO A 90 -13.28 -5.94 -0.39
CA PRO A 90 -13.31 -6.59 0.92
C PRO A 90 -11.97 -6.51 1.69
N THR A 91 -10.86 -6.16 1.04
CA THR A 91 -9.50 -6.24 1.59
C THR A 91 -8.71 -4.93 1.59
N SER A 92 -9.33 -3.79 1.25
CA SER A 92 -8.59 -2.51 1.24
C SER A 92 -8.15 -2.11 2.66
N LYS A 93 -6.88 -1.68 2.76
CA LYS A 93 -6.35 -1.11 4.00
C LYS A 93 -6.84 0.33 4.19
N PRO A 94 -7.00 0.79 5.45
CA PRO A 94 -7.28 2.20 5.74
C PRO A 94 -6.19 3.11 5.16
N LEU A 95 -6.56 4.24 4.60
CA LEU A 95 -5.59 5.18 4.04
C LEU A 95 -4.67 5.73 5.13
N ASP A 96 -5.22 6.08 6.30
CA ASP A 96 -4.46 6.59 7.45
C ASP A 96 -3.42 5.59 7.95
N LEU A 97 -3.75 4.28 7.92
CA LEU A 97 -2.79 3.21 8.26
C LEU A 97 -1.56 3.23 7.35
N LEU A 98 -1.75 3.52 6.06
CA LEU A 98 -0.64 3.55 5.09
C LEU A 98 0.06 4.91 5.10
N ALA A 99 -0.67 6.00 5.22
CA ALA A 99 -0.12 7.34 5.30
C ALA A 99 0.81 7.52 6.52
N TYR A 100 0.49 6.87 7.64
CA TYR A 100 1.28 6.95 8.87
C TYR A 100 2.74 6.52 8.71
N PRO A 101 3.09 5.28 8.30
CA PRO A 101 4.47 4.88 8.10
C PRO A 101 5.14 5.61 6.93
N ILE A 102 4.40 5.93 5.87
CA ILE A 102 4.91 6.72 4.75
C ILE A 102 5.35 8.09 5.24
N GLY A 103 4.53 8.81 5.99
CA GLY A 103 4.85 10.12 6.55
C GLY A 103 6.04 10.08 7.52
N ASN A 104 6.15 9.02 8.32
CA ASN A 104 7.28 8.85 9.25
C ASN A 104 8.62 8.69 8.52
N SER A 105 8.63 8.09 7.33
CA SER A 105 9.85 7.70 6.60
C SER A 105 10.12 8.51 5.34
N THR A 106 9.23 9.43 4.96
CA THR A 106 9.35 10.24 3.73
C THR A 106 8.96 11.70 3.98
N GLN A 107 9.44 12.57 3.09
CA GLN A 107 8.99 13.97 2.98
C GLN A 107 8.09 14.14 1.74
N ALA A 108 7.47 15.32 1.60
CA ALA A 108 6.69 15.65 0.40
C ALA A 108 7.53 15.43 -0.88
N ASN A 109 6.88 14.99 -1.96
CA ASN A 109 7.47 14.63 -3.24
C ASN A 109 8.46 13.44 -3.21
N ALA A 110 8.57 12.72 -2.08
CA ALA A 110 9.36 11.49 -2.05
C ALA A 110 8.67 10.36 -2.81
N ILE A 111 9.47 9.48 -3.40
CA ILE A 111 8.98 8.30 -4.13
C ILE A 111 8.66 7.18 -3.14
N VAL A 112 7.49 6.61 -3.28
CA VAL A 112 7.01 5.40 -2.60
C VAL A 112 6.76 4.32 -3.65
N LEU A 113 7.30 3.13 -3.43
CA LEU A 113 7.11 1.97 -4.32
C LEU A 113 6.20 0.95 -3.64
N ASP A 114 5.11 0.56 -4.31
CA ASP A 114 4.24 -0.55 -3.91
C ASP A 114 4.16 -1.57 -5.05
N THR A 115 4.82 -2.70 -4.88
CA THR A 115 4.88 -3.76 -5.89
C THR A 115 3.69 -4.73 -5.84
N PHE A 116 2.74 -4.53 -4.92
CA PHE A 116 1.52 -5.32 -4.73
C PHE A 116 0.33 -4.41 -4.45
N ALA A 117 0.03 -3.53 -5.41
CA ALA A 117 -0.89 -2.41 -5.24
C ALA A 117 -2.32 -2.82 -4.82
N GLY A 118 -2.77 -4.03 -5.23
CA GLY A 118 -4.09 -4.54 -4.91
C GLY A 118 -5.19 -3.57 -5.34
N SER A 119 -5.86 -2.97 -4.37
CA SER A 119 -6.90 -1.97 -4.64
C SER A 119 -6.38 -0.52 -4.75
N GLY A 120 -5.05 -0.29 -4.70
CA GLY A 120 -4.43 1.03 -4.82
C GLY A 120 -4.48 1.90 -3.56
N SER A 121 -4.66 1.31 -2.39
CA SER A 121 -4.74 2.11 -1.15
C SER A 121 -3.46 2.89 -0.86
N THR A 122 -2.28 2.34 -1.22
CA THR A 122 -1.00 3.05 -1.09
C THR A 122 -0.94 4.28 -2.00
N LEU A 123 -1.43 4.16 -3.24
CA LEU A 123 -1.51 5.28 -4.20
C LEU A 123 -2.36 6.42 -3.63
N MET A 124 -3.57 6.12 -3.12
CA MET A 124 -4.45 7.14 -2.53
C MET A 124 -3.86 7.75 -1.25
N ALA A 125 -3.18 6.94 -0.43
CA ALA A 125 -2.51 7.45 0.77
C ALA A 125 -1.35 8.39 0.40
N CYS A 126 -0.60 8.08 -0.64
CA CYS A 126 0.48 8.94 -1.16
C CYS A 126 -0.06 10.25 -1.69
N GLU A 127 -1.13 10.22 -2.47
CA GLU A 127 -1.81 11.42 -2.98
C GLU A 127 -2.25 12.33 -1.84
N ALA A 128 -2.88 11.77 -0.80
CA ALA A 128 -3.38 12.53 0.34
C ALA A 128 -2.28 13.25 1.16
N ILE A 129 -1.02 12.84 1.01
CA ILE A 129 0.10 13.39 1.78
C ILE A 129 1.25 13.92 0.89
N ASP A 130 0.97 14.23 -0.37
CA ASP A 130 1.92 14.79 -1.35
C ASP A 130 3.16 13.91 -1.59
N ARG A 131 2.97 12.60 -1.82
CA ARG A 131 4.04 11.67 -2.21
C ARG A 131 3.79 11.14 -3.61
N ILE A 132 4.87 10.78 -4.30
CA ILE A 132 4.83 10.17 -5.63
C ILE A 132 4.79 8.65 -5.46
N CYS A 133 3.72 8.01 -5.90
CA CYS A 133 3.57 6.56 -5.80
C CYS A 133 3.87 5.88 -7.14
N TYR A 134 4.80 4.93 -7.13
CA TYR A 134 4.96 3.95 -8.21
C TYR A 134 4.38 2.62 -7.75
N SER A 135 3.41 2.11 -8.48
CA SER A 135 2.70 0.88 -8.12
C SER A 135 2.77 -0.15 -9.22
N MET A 136 2.75 -1.42 -8.83
CA MET A 136 2.61 -2.56 -9.74
C MET A 136 1.43 -3.42 -9.30
N GLU A 137 0.65 -3.89 -10.26
CA GLU A 137 -0.45 -4.83 -10.04
C GLU A 137 -0.47 -5.85 -11.17
N LEU A 138 -0.53 -7.12 -10.82
CA LEU A 138 -0.49 -8.23 -11.77
C LEU A 138 -1.86 -8.50 -12.39
N ASP A 139 -2.93 -8.35 -11.60
CA ASP A 139 -4.31 -8.59 -12.05
C ASP A 139 -4.87 -7.33 -12.72
N GLU A 140 -5.15 -7.42 -14.02
CA GLU A 140 -5.70 -6.32 -14.83
C GLU A 140 -7.05 -5.81 -14.32
N LYS A 141 -7.86 -6.67 -13.66
CA LYS A 141 -9.11 -6.26 -13.04
C LYS A 141 -8.84 -5.33 -11.85
N TYR A 142 -7.86 -5.68 -11.02
CA TYR A 142 -7.46 -4.80 -9.92
C TYR A 142 -6.78 -3.53 -10.42
N ALA A 143 -5.99 -3.59 -11.50
CA ALA A 143 -5.45 -2.39 -12.13
C ALA A 143 -6.57 -1.42 -12.58
N SER A 144 -7.62 -1.95 -13.21
CA SER A 144 -8.81 -1.15 -13.58
C SER A 144 -9.53 -0.55 -12.37
N VAL A 145 -9.58 -1.30 -11.27
CA VAL A 145 -10.13 -0.82 -10.00
C VAL A 145 -9.31 0.32 -9.41
N ILE A 146 -7.97 0.25 -9.48
CA ILE A 146 -7.08 1.31 -9.02
C ILE A 146 -7.38 2.62 -9.76
N LEU A 147 -7.45 2.58 -11.09
CA LEU A 147 -7.73 3.77 -11.90
C LEU A 147 -9.09 4.40 -11.58
N ARG A 148 -10.14 3.58 -11.44
CA ARG A 148 -11.47 4.04 -11.06
C ARG A 148 -11.47 4.70 -9.67
N ARG A 149 -10.84 4.07 -8.70
CA ARG A 149 -10.75 4.61 -7.34
C ARG A 149 -9.93 5.90 -7.28
N TYR A 150 -8.83 5.96 -8.04
CA TYR A 150 -8.00 7.15 -8.11
C TYR A 150 -8.78 8.32 -8.71
N ALA A 151 -9.49 8.09 -9.83
CA ALA A 151 -10.36 9.10 -10.45
C ALA A 151 -11.45 9.61 -9.48
N GLN A 152 -12.04 8.71 -8.69
CA GLN A 152 -13.04 9.08 -7.67
C GLN A 152 -12.40 9.83 -6.49
N HIS A 153 -11.21 9.44 -6.07
CA HIS A 153 -10.52 10.03 -4.92
C HIS A 153 -10.05 11.46 -5.21
N THR A 154 -9.48 11.68 -6.38
CA THR A 154 -8.96 12.99 -6.80
C THR A 154 -10.02 13.90 -7.39
N GLY A 155 -11.13 13.33 -7.87
CA GLY A 155 -12.14 14.06 -8.66
C GLY A 155 -11.66 14.43 -10.07
N ASP A 156 -10.47 14.00 -10.48
CA ASP A 156 -9.86 14.30 -11.78
C ASP A 156 -9.65 13.03 -12.62
N ALA A 157 -10.69 12.60 -13.30
CA ALA A 157 -10.60 11.51 -14.26
C ALA A 157 -9.93 11.94 -15.58
N ALA A 158 -9.94 13.22 -15.90
CA ALA A 158 -9.40 13.76 -17.15
C ALA A 158 -7.86 13.82 -17.13
N GLY A 159 -7.26 14.00 -15.95
CA GLY A 159 -5.80 14.03 -15.77
C GLY A 159 -5.14 12.65 -15.82
N ILE A 160 -5.91 11.55 -15.90
CA ILE A 160 -5.36 10.20 -15.94
C ILE A 160 -5.01 9.81 -17.37
N THR A 161 -3.71 9.55 -17.60
CA THR A 161 -3.19 9.07 -18.88
C THR A 161 -2.87 7.58 -18.80
N CYS A 162 -3.24 6.81 -19.81
CA CYS A 162 -3.00 5.39 -19.95
C CYS A 162 -2.12 5.11 -21.17
N LEU A 163 -1.06 4.31 -20.99
CA LEU A 163 -0.22 3.83 -22.07
C LEU A 163 -0.55 2.37 -22.37
N ARG A 164 -0.98 2.07 -23.60
CA ARG A 164 -1.28 0.69 -24.06
C ARG A 164 -0.66 0.47 -25.44
N GLY A 165 0.22 -0.52 -25.54
CA GLY A 165 0.90 -0.83 -26.81
C GLY A 165 1.71 0.33 -27.38
N GLY A 166 2.30 1.18 -26.54
CA GLY A 166 3.07 2.35 -26.94
C GLY A 166 2.25 3.56 -27.40
N LYS A 167 0.93 3.50 -27.28
CA LYS A 167 0.02 4.61 -27.57
C LYS A 167 -0.56 5.17 -26.28
N GLU A 168 -0.74 6.47 -26.25
CA GLU A 168 -1.35 7.21 -25.16
C GLU A 168 -2.86 7.35 -25.34
N TYR A 169 -3.61 7.12 -24.28
CA TYR A 169 -5.07 7.26 -24.20
C TYR A 169 -5.42 8.02 -22.95
N THR A 170 -6.53 8.74 -22.94
CA THR A 170 -7.11 9.21 -21.68
C THR A 170 -7.90 8.06 -21.02
N TYR A 171 -7.96 8.07 -19.70
CA TYR A 171 -8.81 7.10 -18.96
C TYR A 171 -10.28 7.17 -19.41
N LEU A 172 -10.80 8.38 -19.65
CA LEU A 172 -12.17 8.58 -20.10
C LEU A 172 -12.45 7.96 -21.49
N ASP A 173 -11.49 8.00 -22.40
CA ASP A 173 -11.65 7.37 -23.72
C ASP A 173 -11.72 5.83 -23.58
N LEU A 174 -10.89 5.25 -22.74
CA LEU A 174 -10.90 3.81 -22.47
C LEU A 174 -12.21 3.38 -21.80
N VAL A 175 -12.75 4.15 -20.86
CA VAL A 175 -14.05 3.87 -20.24
C VAL A 175 -15.15 3.85 -21.29
N ARG A 176 -15.19 4.85 -22.19
CA ARG A 176 -16.17 4.92 -23.30
C ARG A 176 -16.04 3.76 -24.29
N GLU A 177 -14.82 3.29 -24.56
CA GLU A 177 -14.57 2.13 -25.42
C GLU A 177 -15.22 0.87 -24.82
N VAL A 178 -14.97 0.59 -23.54
CA VAL A 178 -15.54 -0.56 -22.83
C VAL A 178 -17.08 -0.49 -22.76
N GLU A 179 -17.65 0.68 -22.53
CA GLU A 179 -19.12 0.87 -22.49
C GLU A 179 -19.78 0.61 -23.86
N ARG A 180 -19.08 0.84 -24.96
CA ARG A 180 -19.55 0.55 -26.32
C ARG A 180 -19.47 -0.93 -26.66
N GLU A 181 -18.43 -1.62 -26.21
CA GLU A 181 -18.21 -3.05 -26.47
C GLU A 181 -19.11 -3.94 -25.59
N GLY A 182 -19.56 -3.45 -24.44
CA GLY A 182 -20.45 -4.15 -23.51
C GLY A 182 -21.95 -4.07 -23.87
N LYS A 183 -22.31 -3.39 -24.97
CA LYS A 183 -23.66 -3.30 -25.53
C LYS A 183 -23.78 -4.17 -26.78
#